data_b70bb1a14d6fe572dd75fbc765e5a770
#
_entry.id   b70bb1a14d6fe572dd75fbc765e5a770
#
_cell.length_a   1.000
_cell.length_b   1.000
_cell.length_c   1.000
_cell.angle_alpha   90.00
_cell.angle_beta   90.00
_cell.angle_gamma   90.00
#
_symmetry.space_group_name_H-M   'P 1'
#
loop_
_entity.id
_entity.type
_entity.pdbx_description
1 polymer ?
#
loop_
_entity_poly.entity_id
_entity_poly.type
_entity_poly.pdbx_seq_one_letter_code
_entity_poly.pdbx_strand_id
1 'polypeptide(L)'
;AASSFSSCLDEEPLYSQNNTVVFSSDSGAELALLGCYAYMTSTSAYGQHFQEIPVSGAGFSWSQRNGSDGIVSLQSLSSDGLISTTWNGMYKVISETNAFLENLDASGLSAETKNQFGGEAKFLRALAYYNLVSLWGDVPLKTVASTSEGISMPRTPKEQVLGQVVQDLNDALTIKETSDAGRINSWAVKAFLGKVYYKMVKLGINTNENLKNAKDMFDAVYNKHVYELEKNFADLFGDWVTTSKESIF
;
A
#
# COMPACT_ATOMS: atom_id res chain seq x y z
N ALA A 1 16.84 29.25 -52.42
CA ALA A 1 15.75 28.39 -51.94
C ALA A 1 16.32 27.52 -50.80
N ALA A 2 15.95 27.82 -49.54
CA ALA A 2 16.30 27.01 -48.38
C ALA A 2 15.17 26.00 -48.16
N SER A 3 15.41 24.73 -48.40
CA SER A 3 14.49 23.63 -48.08
C SER A 3 14.58 23.33 -46.60
N SER A 4 13.57 23.71 -45.83
CA SER A 4 13.39 23.30 -44.46
C SER A 4 12.96 21.80 -44.45
N PHE A 5 13.86 20.92 -44.08
CA PHE A 5 13.51 19.55 -43.72
C PHE A 5 12.86 19.58 -42.33
N SER A 6 11.53 19.60 -42.30
CA SER A 6 10.78 19.28 -41.12
C SER A 6 10.87 17.78 -40.91
N SER A 7 11.78 17.33 -40.06
CA SER A 7 11.85 15.96 -39.60
C SER A 7 10.71 15.77 -38.60
N CYS A 8 9.63 15.15 -39.00
CA CYS A 8 8.65 14.59 -38.07
C CYS A 8 9.29 13.33 -37.44
N LEU A 9 10.03 13.53 -36.36
CA LEU A 9 10.45 12.47 -35.45
C LEU A 9 9.44 12.39 -34.32
N ASP A 10 8.18 12.10 -34.66
CA ASP A 10 7.25 11.48 -33.70
C ASP A 10 7.55 9.98 -33.72
N GLU A 11 8.65 9.59 -33.10
CA GLU A 11 8.87 8.19 -32.77
C GLU A 11 7.90 7.81 -31.65
N GLU A 12 6.81 7.15 -32.00
CA GLU A 12 6.05 6.39 -31.00
C GLU A 12 6.97 5.26 -30.52
N PRO A 13 7.26 5.19 -29.20
CA PRO A 13 8.13 4.16 -28.67
C PRO A 13 7.50 2.78 -28.94
N LEU A 14 8.14 1.96 -29.76
CA LEU A 14 7.68 0.63 -30.19
C LEU A 14 7.52 -0.35 -29.03
N TYR A 15 8.02 -0.03 -27.83
CA TYR A 15 8.07 -0.93 -26.66
C TYR A 15 7.61 -0.32 -25.34
N SER A 16 7.17 0.95 -25.29
CA SER A 16 6.52 1.53 -24.11
C SER A 16 5.09 1.92 -24.46
N GLN A 17 4.11 1.31 -23.78
CA GLN A 17 2.74 1.75 -23.90
C GLN A 17 2.60 3.14 -23.25
N ASN A 18 2.05 4.08 -23.99
CA ASN A 18 1.66 5.39 -23.46
C ASN A 18 0.55 5.16 -22.41
N ASN A 19 0.59 5.88 -21.29
CA ASN A 19 -0.43 5.82 -20.25
C ASN A 19 -1.86 5.94 -20.81
N THR A 20 -2.06 6.76 -21.83
CA THR A 20 -3.37 6.90 -22.52
C THR A 20 -3.85 5.57 -23.12
N VAL A 21 -2.96 4.74 -23.66
CA VAL A 21 -3.31 3.42 -24.20
C VAL A 21 -3.61 2.43 -23.09
N VAL A 22 -2.79 2.42 -22.02
CA VAL A 22 -2.99 1.54 -20.86
C VAL A 22 -4.35 1.79 -20.22
N PHE A 23 -4.70 3.06 -19.99
CA PHE A 23 -5.95 3.45 -19.33
C PHE A 23 -7.13 3.65 -20.29
N SER A 24 -7.04 3.14 -21.53
CA SER A 24 -8.16 3.12 -22.48
C SER A 24 -9.11 1.93 -22.30
N SER A 25 -8.74 0.93 -21.50
CA SER A 25 -9.53 -0.27 -21.23
C SER A 25 -9.42 -0.72 -19.77
N ASP A 26 -10.45 -1.42 -19.28
CA ASP A 26 -10.46 -2.01 -17.93
C ASP A 26 -9.29 -2.97 -17.74
N SER A 27 -8.98 -3.82 -18.72
CA SER A 27 -7.87 -4.78 -18.64
C SER A 27 -6.49 -4.11 -18.57
N GLY A 28 -6.31 -3.02 -19.30
CA GLY A 28 -5.07 -2.24 -19.24
C GLY A 28 -4.88 -1.57 -17.88
N ALA A 29 -5.94 -0.94 -17.36
CA ALA A 29 -5.94 -0.34 -16.04
C ALA A 29 -5.73 -1.41 -14.93
N GLU A 30 -6.32 -2.60 -15.08
CA GLU A 30 -6.11 -3.71 -14.16
C GLU A 30 -4.65 -4.17 -14.13
N LEU A 31 -4.00 -4.32 -15.27
CA LEU A 31 -2.57 -4.66 -15.34
C LEU A 31 -1.70 -3.60 -14.68
N ALA A 32 -2.03 -2.31 -14.84
CA ALA A 32 -1.34 -1.23 -14.15
C ALA A 32 -1.53 -1.30 -12.63
N LEU A 33 -2.75 -1.63 -12.16
CA LEU A 33 -3.03 -1.85 -10.74
C LEU A 33 -2.25 -3.05 -10.18
N LEU A 34 -2.17 -4.16 -10.92
CA LEU A 34 -1.35 -5.31 -10.54
C LEU A 34 0.13 -4.94 -10.41
N GLY A 35 0.61 -3.96 -11.17
CA GLY A 35 1.93 -3.36 -10.99
C GLY A 35 2.10 -2.73 -9.60
N CYS A 36 1.07 -2.03 -9.08
CA CYS A 36 1.09 -1.48 -7.72
C CYS A 36 1.17 -2.59 -6.65
N TYR A 37 0.42 -3.69 -6.82
CA TYR A 37 0.53 -4.86 -5.95
C TYR A 37 1.93 -5.49 -6.00
N ALA A 38 2.51 -5.60 -7.20
CA ALA A 38 3.85 -6.16 -7.37
C ALA A 38 4.93 -5.36 -6.62
N TYR A 39 4.81 -4.03 -6.58
CA TYR A 39 5.71 -3.21 -5.76
C TYR A 39 5.51 -3.46 -4.26
N MET A 40 4.27 -3.65 -3.80
CA MET A 40 3.99 -3.98 -2.40
C MET A 40 4.59 -5.34 -1.99
N THR A 41 4.57 -6.34 -2.89
CA THR A 41 5.13 -7.67 -2.64
C THR A 41 6.62 -7.78 -2.97
N SER A 42 7.26 -6.70 -3.41
CA SER A 42 8.69 -6.68 -3.72
C SER A 42 9.55 -6.95 -2.48
N THR A 43 10.79 -7.41 -2.71
CA THR A 43 11.78 -7.68 -1.65
C THR A 43 11.99 -6.47 -0.72
N SER A 44 11.99 -5.25 -1.28
CA SER A 44 12.17 -4.01 -0.52
C SER A 44 10.96 -3.61 0.34
N ALA A 45 9.81 -4.26 0.14
CA ALA A 45 8.60 -4.05 0.90
C ALA A 45 8.19 -5.35 1.63
N TYR A 46 6.97 -5.84 1.45
CA TYR A 46 6.45 -7.00 2.17
C TYR A 46 7.09 -8.34 1.79
N GLY A 47 7.76 -8.43 0.63
CA GLY A 47 8.41 -9.68 0.21
C GLY A 47 9.50 -10.15 1.15
N GLN A 48 10.21 -9.21 1.82
CA GLN A 48 11.26 -9.55 2.78
C GLN A 48 11.54 -8.44 3.80
N HIS A 49 12.10 -7.30 3.37
CA HIS A 49 12.78 -6.35 4.25
C HIS A 49 11.85 -5.72 5.29
N PHE A 50 10.62 -5.40 4.94
CA PHE A 50 9.68 -4.84 5.90
C PHE A 50 9.41 -5.79 7.07
N GLN A 51 9.32 -7.09 6.82
CA GLN A 51 9.06 -8.09 7.85
C GLN A 51 10.28 -8.35 8.74
N GLU A 52 11.48 -8.23 8.19
CA GLU A 52 12.71 -8.42 8.94
C GLU A 52 12.92 -7.37 10.05
N ILE A 53 12.53 -6.11 9.80
CA ILE A 53 12.72 -5.02 10.77
C ILE A 53 12.04 -5.30 12.11
N PRO A 54 10.71 -5.53 12.18
CA PRO A 54 10.05 -5.77 13.46
C PRO A 54 10.43 -7.12 14.09
N VAL A 55 10.69 -8.15 13.30
CA VAL A 55 11.06 -9.47 13.80
C VAL A 55 12.45 -9.46 14.42
N SER A 56 13.41 -8.81 13.76
CA SER A 56 14.77 -8.64 14.30
C SER A 56 14.81 -7.67 15.48
N GLY A 57 14.06 -6.56 15.40
CA GLY A 57 13.97 -5.57 16.48
C GLY A 57 13.30 -6.13 17.74
N ALA A 58 12.43 -7.12 17.61
CA ALA A 58 11.82 -7.85 18.73
C ALA A 58 12.70 -9.00 19.26
N GLY A 59 13.85 -9.26 18.65
CA GLY A 59 14.79 -10.30 19.08
C GLY A 59 14.39 -11.73 18.65
N PHE A 60 13.39 -11.86 17.76
CA PHE A 60 12.95 -13.19 17.29
C PHE A 60 13.83 -13.77 16.17
N SER A 61 14.59 -12.94 15.47
CA SER A 61 15.52 -13.39 14.46
C SER A 61 16.79 -12.55 14.46
N TRP A 62 17.87 -13.15 13.99
CA TRP A 62 19.14 -12.49 13.73
C TRP A 62 19.73 -13.05 12.45
N SER A 63 20.26 -12.15 11.61
CA SER A 63 20.90 -12.54 10.36
C SER A 63 22.08 -11.63 10.07
N GLN A 64 23.27 -12.22 10.01
CA GLN A 64 24.51 -11.55 9.62
C GLN A 64 24.51 -11.09 8.15
N ARG A 65 23.69 -11.73 7.30
CA ARG A 65 23.69 -11.47 5.86
C ARG A 65 22.97 -10.22 5.43
N ASN A 66 21.99 -9.76 6.19
CA ASN A 66 21.04 -8.74 5.75
C ASN A 66 21.20 -7.39 6.46
N GLY A 67 22.31 -7.16 7.16
CA GLY A 67 22.53 -5.91 7.88
C GLY A 67 21.55 -5.68 9.04
N SER A 68 21.00 -6.78 9.60
CA SER A 68 20.09 -6.69 10.76
C SER A 68 20.81 -6.45 12.09
N ASP A 69 22.14 -6.48 12.09
CA ASP A 69 22.94 -6.35 13.33
C ASP A 69 22.66 -5.04 14.08
N GLY A 70 22.52 -3.93 13.35
CA GLY A 70 22.13 -2.64 13.94
C GLY A 70 20.74 -2.66 14.55
N ILE A 71 19.79 -3.38 13.94
CA ILE A 71 18.40 -3.50 14.42
C ILE A 71 18.36 -4.35 15.69
N VAL A 72 19.03 -5.49 15.68
CA VAL A 72 19.09 -6.41 16.85
C VAL A 72 19.79 -5.75 18.04
N SER A 73 20.88 -5.01 17.79
CA SER A 73 21.61 -4.27 18.82
C SER A 73 20.96 -2.94 19.23
N LEU A 74 19.84 -2.56 18.58
CA LEU A 74 19.17 -1.25 18.75
C LEU A 74 20.09 -0.05 18.45
N GLN A 75 21.03 -0.22 17.53
CA GLN A 75 22.01 0.79 17.09
C GLN A 75 21.90 1.06 15.58
N SER A 76 20.71 0.94 15.01
CA SER A 76 20.47 1.16 13.57
C SER A 76 20.78 2.58 13.16
N LEU A 77 21.45 2.71 12.01
CA LEU A 77 21.68 3.98 11.33
C LEU A 77 20.70 4.14 10.17
N SER A 78 20.39 5.38 9.83
CA SER A 78 19.55 5.67 8.65
C SER A 78 20.17 5.19 7.32
N SER A 79 21.49 4.95 7.31
CA SER A 79 22.25 4.40 6.17
C SER A 79 22.24 2.87 6.11
N ASP A 80 21.72 2.17 7.13
CA ASP A 80 21.66 0.71 7.12
C ASP A 80 20.81 0.24 5.94
N GLY A 81 21.35 -0.72 5.17
CA GLY A 81 20.75 -1.15 3.92
C GLY A 81 19.30 -1.60 4.07
N LEU A 82 18.99 -2.35 5.13
CA LEU A 82 17.63 -2.81 5.40
C LEU A 82 16.65 -1.64 5.67
N ILE A 83 17.08 -0.66 6.47
CA ILE A 83 16.28 0.53 6.82
C ILE A 83 16.03 1.38 5.58
N SER A 84 17.09 1.75 4.84
CA SER A 84 17.01 2.61 3.67
C SER A 84 16.24 1.93 2.51
N THR A 85 16.45 0.63 2.31
CA THR A 85 15.75 -0.12 1.24
C THR A 85 14.26 -0.24 1.53
N THR A 86 13.88 -0.51 2.79
CA THR A 86 12.45 -0.56 3.18
C THR A 86 11.78 0.80 3.04
N TRP A 87 12.42 1.88 3.47
CA TRP A 87 11.93 3.24 3.25
C TRP A 87 11.65 3.52 1.77
N ASN A 88 12.64 3.25 0.93
CA ASN A 88 12.53 3.47 -0.51
C ASN A 88 11.45 2.57 -1.14
N GLY A 89 11.33 1.32 -0.69
CA GLY A 89 10.29 0.39 -1.14
C GLY A 89 8.87 0.90 -0.85
N MET A 90 8.62 1.39 0.37
CA MET A 90 7.31 1.96 0.72
C MET A 90 7.00 3.23 -0.08
N TYR A 91 7.97 4.12 -0.28
CA TYR A 91 7.77 5.31 -1.11
C TYR A 91 7.63 4.99 -2.61
N LYS A 92 8.22 3.88 -3.08
CA LYS A 92 7.98 3.38 -4.44
C LYS A 92 6.52 2.97 -4.61
N VAL A 93 5.94 2.22 -3.66
CA VAL A 93 4.50 1.89 -3.66
C VAL A 93 3.65 3.15 -3.71
N ILE A 94 3.94 4.15 -2.86
CA ILE A 94 3.21 5.42 -2.82
C ILE A 94 3.30 6.16 -4.16
N SER A 95 4.48 6.23 -4.76
CA SER A 95 4.69 6.87 -6.06
C SER A 95 3.89 6.21 -7.16
N GLU A 96 3.93 4.89 -7.25
CA GLU A 96 3.21 4.13 -8.28
C GLU A 96 1.69 4.21 -8.09
N THR A 97 1.21 4.13 -6.85
CA THR A 97 -0.23 4.28 -6.57
C THR A 97 -0.72 5.69 -6.85
N ASN A 98 0.08 6.74 -6.59
CA ASN A 98 -0.27 8.11 -6.94
C ASN A 98 -0.37 8.28 -8.46
N ALA A 99 0.64 7.80 -9.20
CA ALA A 99 0.63 7.85 -10.67
C ALA A 99 -0.55 7.05 -11.26
N PHE A 100 -0.84 5.87 -10.68
CA PHE A 100 -2.00 5.08 -11.07
C PHE A 100 -3.31 5.86 -10.88
N LEU A 101 -3.53 6.46 -9.70
CA LEU A 101 -4.75 7.20 -9.37
C LEU A 101 -4.96 8.41 -10.30
N GLU A 102 -3.90 9.17 -10.59
CA GLU A 102 -4.00 10.31 -11.52
C GLU A 102 -4.39 9.86 -12.94
N ASN A 103 -3.77 8.80 -13.47
CA ASN A 103 -4.11 8.27 -14.78
C ASN A 103 -5.52 7.66 -14.82
N LEU A 104 -5.93 6.98 -13.74
CA LEU A 104 -7.26 6.42 -13.62
C LEU A 104 -8.34 7.52 -13.62
N ASP A 105 -8.11 8.61 -12.87
CA ASP A 105 -9.03 9.76 -12.82
C ASP A 105 -9.16 10.44 -14.18
N ALA A 106 -8.06 10.60 -14.90
CA ALA A 106 -8.03 11.19 -16.23
C ALA A 106 -8.61 10.30 -17.32
N SER A 107 -8.79 8.99 -17.05
CA SER A 107 -9.28 8.01 -18.04
C SER A 107 -10.76 8.17 -18.36
N GLY A 108 -11.19 7.58 -19.48
CA GLY A 108 -12.61 7.47 -19.87
C GLY A 108 -13.32 6.23 -19.29
N LEU A 109 -12.71 5.51 -18.34
CA LEU A 109 -13.27 4.29 -17.77
C LEU A 109 -14.54 4.54 -16.95
N SER A 110 -15.33 3.49 -16.75
CA SER A 110 -16.58 3.59 -16.01
C SER A 110 -16.39 4.02 -14.55
N ALA A 111 -17.40 4.63 -13.95
CA ALA A 111 -17.38 4.99 -12.55
C ALA A 111 -17.21 3.76 -11.64
N GLU A 112 -17.75 2.60 -12.02
CA GLU A 112 -17.59 1.35 -11.28
C GLU A 112 -16.13 0.88 -11.31
N THR A 113 -15.49 0.87 -12.48
CA THR A 113 -14.07 0.52 -12.63
C THR A 113 -13.17 1.48 -11.83
N LYS A 114 -13.42 2.80 -11.94
CA LYS A 114 -12.68 3.81 -11.19
C LYS A 114 -12.84 3.63 -9.69
N ASN A 115 -14.05 3.32 -9.21
CA ASN A 115 -14.30 3.06 -7.80
C ASN A 115 -13.54 1.82 -7.31
N GLN A 116 -13.65 0.70 -8.05
CA GLN A 116 -13.01 -0.56 -7.65
C GLN A 116 -11.48 -0.43 -7.64
N PHE A 117 -10.90 -0.03 -8.76
CA PHE A 117 -9.44 0.02 -8.91
C PHE A 117 -8.81 1.17 -8.11
N GLY A 118 -9.51 2.30 -8.05
CA GLY A 118 -9.08 3.44 -7.24
C GLY A 118 -9.11 3.11 -5.74
N GLY A 119 -10.13 2.39 -5.27
CA GLY A 119 -10.20 1.94 -3.88
C GLY A 119 -9.07 0.97 -3.52
N GLU A 120 -8.75 0.01 -4.39
CA GLU A 120 -7.63 -0.90 -4.19
C GLU A 120 -6.29 -0.15 -4.14
N ALA A 121 -6.04 0.77 -5.07
CA ALA A 121 -4.82 1.58 -5.07
C ALA A 121 -4.70 2.47 -3.81
N LYS A 122 -5.80 3.08 -3.36
CA LYS A 122 -5.83 3.85 -2.11
C LYS A 122 -5.54 2.97 -0.89
N PHE A 123 -6.06 1.75 -0.85
CA PHE A 123 -5.70 0.80 0.21
C PHE A 123 -4.20 0.50 0.24
N LEU A 124 -3.56 0.25 -0.91
CA LEU A 124 -2.12 0.01 -0.98
C LEU A 124 -1.31 1.22 -0.51
N ARG A 125 -1.73 2.43 -0.88
CA ARG A 125 -1.11 3.68 -0.41
C ARG A 125 -1.27 3.85 1.09
N ALA A 126 -2.47 3.61 1.61
CA ALA A 126 -2.77 3.64 3.04
C ALA A 126 -1.90 2.65 3.83
N LEU A 127 -1.75 1.43 3.32
CA LEU A 127 -0.91 0.39 3.92
C LEU A 127 0.56 0.81 3.97
N ALA A 128 1.08 1.39 2.88
CA ALA A 128 2.46 1.89 2.84
C ALA A 128 2.69 3.03 3.85
N TYR A 129 1.78 4.00 3.94
CA TYR A 129 1.88 5.08 4.93
C TYR A 129 1.72 4.60 6.37
N TYR A 130 0.80 3.68 6.64
CA TYR A 130 0.66 3.07 7.97
C TYR A 130 1.96 2.41 8.44
N ASN A 131 2.66 1.72 7.54
CA ASN A 131 3.93 1.09 7.82
C ASN A 131 5.04 2.13 8.06
N LEU A 132 5.11 3.15 7.22
CA LEU A 132 6.06 4.25 7.39
C LEU A 132 5.88 4.94 8.74
N VAL A 133 4.65 5.30 9.10
CA VAL A 133 4.36 5.90 10.42
C VAL A 133 4.69 4.95 11.56
N SER A 134 4.47 3.65 11.39
CA SER A 134 4.72 2.66 12.44
C SER A 134 6.21 2.50 12.74
N LEU A 135 7.08 2.66 11.75
CA LEU A 135 8.53 2.49 11.88
C LEU A 135 9.27 3.82 12.12
N TRP A 136 8.83 4.92 11.50
CA TRP A 136 9.58 6.19 11.49
C TRP A 136 8.85 7.37 12.14
N GLY A 137 7.59 7.21 12.54
CA GLY A 137 6.79 8.32 13.08
C GLY A 137 6.42 9.33 12.02
N ASP A 138 6.86 10.58 12.15
CA ASP A 138 6.61 11.64 11.18
C ASP A 138 7.36 11.38 9.88
N VAL A 139 6.66 11.45 8.74
CA VAL A 139 7.20 11.14 7.40
C VAL A 139 6.66 12.11 6.36
N PRO A 140 7.37 12.36 5.24
CA PRO A 140 6.83 13.16 4.14
C PRO A 140 5.52 12.58 3.59
N LEU A 141 4.48 13.41 3.47
CA LEU A 141 3.18 13.01 2.92
C LEU A 141 3.04 13.48 1.46
N LYS A 142 3.00 12.52 0.52
CA LYS A 142 2.80 12.74 -0.91
C LYS A 142 1.52 12.04 -1.36
N THR A 143 0.57 12.78 -1.88
CA THR A 143 -0.73 12.26 -2.35
C THR A 143 -0.95 12.43 -3.85
N VAL A 144 0.04 13.00 -4.54
CA VAL A 144 0.07 13.22 -5.99
C VAL A 144 1.30 12.58 -6.60
N ALA A 145 1.28 12.32 -7.90
CA ALA A 145 2.45 11.78 -8.60
C ALA A 145 3.66 12.71 -8.45
N SER A 146 4.84 12.13 -8.39
CA SER A 146 6.07 12.90 -8.22
C SER A 146 6.39 13.66 -9.50
N THR A 147 6.46 14.98 -9.40
CA THR A 147 7.05 15.87 -10.41
C THR A 147 8.47 16.24 -10.00
N SER A 148 9.21 16.95 -10.87
CA SER A 148 10.53 17.51 -10.52
C SER A 148 10.46 18.50 -9.36
N GLU A 149 9.30 19.09 -9.10
CA GLU A 149 9.01 19.89 -7.92
C GLU A 149 8.63 18.98 -6.75
N GLY A 150 9.11 19.26 -5.54
CA GLY A 150 8.78 18.50 -4.34
C GLY A 150 9.63 17.24 -4.09
N ILE A 151 10.83 17.15 -4.68
CA ILE A 151 11.80 16.09 -4.36
C ILE A 151 12.22 16.15 -2.89
N SER A 152 12.30 17.36 -2.32
CA SER A 152 12.58 17.56 -0.90
C SER A 152 11.33 18.07 -0.18
N MET A 153 10.73 17.22 0.65
CA MET A 153 9.56 17.57 1.47
C MET A 153 9.89 17.43 2.95
N PRO A 154 9.42 18.34 3.81
CA PRO A 154 9.53 18.18 5.25
C PRO A 154 8.73 16.97 5.72
N ARG A 155 9.04 16.49 6.92
CA ARG A 155 8.22 15.49 7.60
C ARG A 155 6.86 16.11 7.95
N THR A 156 5.82 15.35 7.69
CA THR A 156 4.44 15.66 8.11
C THR A 156 4.18 14.95 9.43
N PRO A 157 3.55 15.59 10.42
CA PRO A 157 3.20 14.95 11.67
C PRO A 157 2.41 13.65 11.44
N LYS A 158 2.74 12.61 12.19
CA LYS A 158 2.14 11.28 12.06
C LYS A 158 0.61 11.28 12.18
N GLU A 159 0.04 12.21 12.96
CA GLU A 159 -1.40 12.39 13.09
C GLU A 159 -2.05 12.76 11.75
N GLN A 160 -1.41 13.65 10.99
CA GLN A 160 -1.89 14.06 9.67
C GLN A 160 -1.70 12.96 8.64
N VAL A 161 -0.58 12.23 8.69
CA VAL A 161 -0.35 11.07 7.82
C VAL A 161 -1.39 9.98 8.08
N LEU A 162 -1.69 9.67 9.36
CA LEU A 162 -2.75 8.73 9.72
C LEU A 162 -4.14 9.24 9.32
N GLY A 163 -4.37 10.55 9.35
CA GLY A 163 -5.58 11.17 8.80
C GLY A 163 -5.75 10.86 7.31
N GLN A 164 -4.68 10.96 6.52
CA GLN A 164 -4.70 10.57 5.09
C GLN A 164 -4.93 9.07 4.91
N VAL A 165 -4.31 8.23 5.76
CA VAL A 165 -4.58 6.78 5.75
C VAL A 165 -6.05 6.48 5.98
N VAL A 166 -6.68 7.12 6.95
CA VAL A 166 -8.11 6.99 7.23
C VAL A 166 -8.95 7.45 6.04
N GLN A 167 -8.59 8.58 5.41
CA GLN A 167 -9.28 9.08 4.22
C GLN A 167 -9.21 8.08 3.06
N ASP A 168 -8.02 7.59 2.72
CA ASP A 168 -7.84 6.61 1.66
C ASP A 168 -8.64 5.33 1.90
N LEU A 169 -8.68 4.84 3.15
CA LEU A 169 -9.46 3.65 3.52
C LEU A 169 -10.97 3.90 3.50
N ASN A 170 -11.43 5.08 3.92
CA ASN A 170 -12.86 5.43 3.81
C ASN A 170 -13.30 5.49 2.35
N ASP A 171 -12.49 6.06 1.47
CA ASP A 171 -12.76 6.08 0.03
C ASP A 171 -12.80 4.65 -0.57
N ALA A 172 -12.02 3.73 0.00
CA ALA A 172 -11.98 2.33 -0.44
C ALA A 172 -13.13 1.45 0.13
N LEU A 173 -13.95 1.93 1.07
CA LEU A 173 -15.03 1.13 1.68
C LEU A 173 -16.10 0.64 0.70
N THR A 174 -16.22 1.31 -0.44
CA THR A 174 -17.26 1.06 -1.45
C THR A 174 -16.86 0.04 -2.52
N ILE A 175 -15.66 -0.54 -2.45
CA ILE A 175 -15.25 -1.62 -3.35
C ILE A 175 -16.03 -2.90 -3.07
N LYS A 176 -15.97 -3.86 -4.00
CA LYS A 176 -16.71 -5.13 -3.90
C LYS A 176 -16.34 -5.92 -2.62
N GLU A 177 -17.34 -6.64 -2.08
CA GLU A 177 -17.15 -7.54 -0.92
C GLU A 177 -16.37 -8.81 -1.28
N THR A 178 -16.38 -9.20 -2.54
CA THR A 178 -15.68 -10.38 -3.07
C THR A 178 -14.57 -9.95 -4.01
N SER A 179 -13.45 -10.63 -3.95
CA SER A 179 -12.30 -10.42 -4.83
C SER A 179 -11.67 -11.77 -5.18
N ASP A 180 -10.85 -11.76 -6.22
CA ASP A 180 -9.96 -12.89 -6.49
C ASP A 180 -8.92 -13.04 -5.36
N ALA A 181 -8.36 -14.23 -5.22
CA ALA A 181 -7.33 -14.48 -4.23
C ALA A 181 -6.15 -13.50 -4.37
N GLY A 182 -5.75 -12.89 -3.26
CA GLY A 182 -4.69 -11.90 -3.24
C GLY A 182 -5.11 -10.48 -3.66
N ARG A 183 -6.41 -10.23 -3.93
CA ARG A 183 -6.97 -8.90 -4.21
C ARG A 183 -7.71 -8.35 -2.99
N ILE A 184 -7.68 -7.03 -2.84
CA ILE A 184 -8.35 -6.34 -1.74
C ILE A 184 -9.86 -6.35 -1.97
N ASN A 185 -10.62 -6.62 -0.91
CA ASN A 185 -12.07 -6.51 -0.85
C ASN A 185 -12.49 -5.55 0.27
N SER A 186 -13.77 -5.18 0.35
CA SER A 186 -14.24 -4.23 1.34
C SER A 186 -14.12 -4.72 2.80
N TRP A 187 -14.04 -6.04 3.03
CA TRP A 187 -13.83 -6.60 4.38
C TRP A 187 -12.38 -6.40 4.82
N ALA A 188 -11.41 -6.57 3.90
CA ALA A 188 -10.01 -6.23 4.16
C ALA A 188 -9.84 -4.74 4.50
N VAL A 189 -10.55 -3.86 3.76
CA VAL A 189 -10.57 -2.41 4.05
C VAL A 189 -11.10 -2.14 5.46
N LYS A 190 -12.25 -2.72 5.84
CA LYS A 190 -12.84 -2.54 7.18
C LYS A 190 -11.92 -3.06 8.28
N ALA A 191 -11.36 -4.26 8.11
CA ALA A 191 -10.43 -4.85 9.08
C ALA A 191 -9.19 -3.95 9.28
N PHE A 192 -8.63 -3.46 8.18
CA PHE A 192 -7.46 -2.59 8.24
C PHE A 192 -7.79 -1.20 8.81
N LEU A 193 -8.92 -0.61 8.46
CA LEU A 193 -9.40 0.65 9.03
C LEU A 193 -9.59 0.55 10.55
N GLY A 194 -10.16 -0.55 11.04
CA GLY A 194 -10.23 -0.85 12.48
C GLY A 194 -8.86 -0.89 13.14
N LYS A 195 -7.87 -1.52 12.50
CA LYS A 195 -6.47 -1.55 12.96
C LYS A 195 -5.83 -0.15 12.99
N VAL A 196 -6.11 0.69 12.00
CA VAL A 196 -5.62 2.08 11.94
C VAL A 196 -6.21 2.91 13.08
N TYR A 197 -7.51 2.88 13.29
CA TYR A 197 -8.16 3.57 14.41
C TYR A 197 -7.61 3.11 15.77
N TYR A 198 -7.40 1.81 15.94
CA TYR A 198 -6.80 1.30 17.17
C TYR A 198 -5.34 1.76 17.36
N LYS A 199 -4.57 1.90 16.28
CA LYS A 199 -3.23 2.51 16.32
C LYS A 199 -3.30 3.96 16.77
N MET A 200 -4.27 4.74 16.28
CA MET A 200 -4.48 6.13 16.68
C MET A 200 -4.82 6.23 18.18
N VAL A 201 -5.64 5.32 18.70
CA VAL A 201 -5.91 5.21 20.16
C VAL A 201 -4.61 5.02 20.94
N LYS A 202 -3.75 4.09 20.52
CA LYS A 202 -2.44 3.85 21.17
C LYS A 202 -1.50 5.05 21.14
N LEU A 203 -1.67 5.93 20.15
CA LEU A 203 -0.90 7.17 20.02
C LEU A 203 -1.54 8.35 20.77
N GLY A 204 -2.67 8.15 21.45
CA GLY A 204 -3.41 9.20 22.16
C GLY A 204 -4.19 10.15 21.26
N ILE A 205 -4.41 9.79 19.98
CA ILE A 205 -5.11 10.63 19.00
C ILE A 205 -6.60 10.34 19.09
N ASN A 206 -7.43 11.34 19.44
CA ASN A 206 -8.91 11.26 19.51
C ASN A 206 -9.40 9.93 20.12
N THR A 207 -8.86 9.55 21.26
CA THR A 207 -8.92 8.20 21.83
C THR A 207 -10.34 7.63 21.90
N ASN A 208 -11.31 8.38 22.43
CA ASN A 208 -12.68 7.89 22.60
C ASN A 208 -13.40 7.64 21.27
N GLU A 209 -13.26 8.56 20.33
CA GLU A 209 -13.85 8.45 19.00
C GLU A 209 -13.21 7.31 18.20
N ASN A 210 -11.88 7.27 18.17
CA ASN A 210 -11.16 6.23 17.44
C ASN A 210 -11.35 4.83 18.06
N LEU A 211 -11.55 4.72 19.37
CA LEU A 211 -11.89 3.44 20.00
C LEU A 211 -13.25 2.94 19.54
N LYS A 212 -14.26 3.84 19.47
CA LYS A 212 -15.58 3.51 18.95
C LYS A 212 -15.49 3.10 17.48
N ASN A 213 -14.80 3.90 16.64
CA ASN A 213 -14.65 3.62 15.22
C ASN A 213 -13.91 2.28 14.97
N ALA A 214 -12.86 1.98 15.74
CA ALA A 214 -12.17 0.69 15.67
C ALA A 214 -13.11 -0.47 15.98
N LYS A 215 -13.90 -0.34 17.06
CA LYS A 215 -14.88 -1.36 17.45
C LYS A 215 -15.92 -1.57 16.35
N ASP A 216 -16.49 -0.49 15.80
CA ASP A 216 -17.54 -0.57 14.77
C ASP A 216 -17.00 -1.29 13.51
N MET A 217 -15.76 -1.04 13.12
CA MET A 217 -15.13 -1.71 11.98
C MET A 217 -14.85 -3.20 12.24
N PHE A 218 -14.34 -3.55 13.42
CA PHE A 218 -14.10 -4.94 13.78
C PHE A 218 -15.42 -5.71 13.96
N ASP A 219 -16.43 -5.12 14.57
CA ASP A 219 -17.76 -5.75 14.70
C ASP A 219 -18.40 -6.00 13.33
N ALA A 220 -18.22 -5.09 12.37
CA ALA A 220 -18.74 -5.27 11.02
C ALA A 220 -18.12 -6.51 10.33
N VAL A 221 -16.81 -6.72 10.48
CA VAL A 221 -16.13 -7.90 9.92
C VAL A 221 -16.52 -9.17 10.68
N TYR A 222 -16.48 -9.13 12.02
CA TYR A 222 -16.80 -10.27 12.88
C TYR A 222 -18.21 -10.80 12.69
N ASN A 223 -19.20 -9.90 12.71
CA ASN A 223 -20.62 -10.27 12.62
C ASN A 223 -21.05 -10.77 11.24
N LYS A 224 -20.22 -10.54 10.19
CA LYS A 224 -20.51 -11.06 8.85
C LYS A 224 -20.27 -12.56 8.73
N HIS A 225 -19.40 -13.14 9.57
CA HIS A 225 -19.05 -14.57 9.56
C HIS A 225 -18.52 -15.07 8.20
N VAL A 226 -17.84 -14.20 7.45
CA VAL A 226 -17.16 -14.58 6.18
C VAL A 226 -15.83 -15.24 6.47
N TYR A 227 -15.17 -14.80 7.56
CA TYR A 227 -13.88 -15.30 8.00
C TYR A 227 -14.04 -16.14 9.26
N GLU A 228 -13.30 -17.21 9.37
CA GLU A 228 -13.35 -18.15 10.49
C GLU A 228 -11.93 -18.62 10.80
N LEU A 229 -11.64 -18.87 12.08
CA LEU A 229 -10.37 -19.50 12.46
C LEU A 229 -10.32 -20.94 11.94
N GLU A 230 -9.16 -21.35 11.44
CA GLU A 230 -8.96 -22.73 11.04
C GLU A 230 -9.06 -23.66 12.24
N LYS A 231 -9.69 -24.82 12.05
CA LYS A 231 -9.90 -25.79 13.13
C LYS A 231 -8.59 -26.42 13.59
N ASN A 232 -7.67 -26.63 12.65
CA ASN A 232 -6.35 -27.18 12.95
C ASN A 232 -5.30 -26.13 12.59
N PHE A 233 -4.44 -25.80 13.52
CA PHE A 233 -3.34 -24.85 13.31
C PHE A 233 -2.41 -25.26 12.16
N ALA A 234 -2.22 -26.58 11.95
CA ALA A 234 -1.40 -27.11 10.86
C ALA A 234 -1.92 -26.73 9.45
N ASP A 235 -3.25 -26.50 9.32
CA ASP A 235 -3.87 -26.18 8.03
C ASP A 235 -3.50 -24.76 7.55
N LEU A 236 -2.89 -23.95 8.41
CA LEU A 236 -2.36 -22.61 8.04
C LEU A 236 -1.01 -22.70 7.29
N PHE A 237 -0.36 -23.85 7.22
CA PHE A 237 1.01 -24.03 6.72
C PHE A 237 1.11 -25.03 5.56
N GLY A 238 0.12 -25.09 4.69
CA GLY A 238 0.12 -25.96 3.52
C GLY A 238 0.02 -25.19 2.20
N ASP A 239 0.05 -25.90 1.08
CA ASP A 239 -0.10 -25.35 -0.27
C ASP A 239 -1.48 -24.69 -0.51
N TRP A 240 -2.43 -24.89 0.37
CA TRP A 240 -3.82 -24.38 0.36
C TRP A 240 -4.04 -23.13 1.19
N VAL A 241 -3.00 -22.52 1.73
CA VAL A 241 -3.10 -21.29 2.55
C VAL A 241 -3.85 -20.15 1.85
N THR A 242 -3.80 -20.12 0.51
CA THR A 242 -4.52 -19.10 -0.29
C THR A 242 -6.04 -19.26 -0.24
N THR A 243 -6.55 -20.38 0.25
CA THR A 243 -8.00 -20.66 0.38
C THR A 243 -8.49 -20.68 1.82
N SER A 244 -7.60 -20.42 2.79
CA SER A 244 -7.98 -20.37 4.20
C SER A 244 -8.97 -19.24 4.47
N LYS A 245 -10.05 -19.55 5.20
CA LYS A 245 -11.01 -18.55 5.67
C LYS A 245 -10.46 -17.66 6.79
N GLU A 246 -9.31 -17.97 7.35
CA GLU A 246 -8.65 -17.15 8.37
C GLU A 246 -7.94 -15.95 7.73
N SER A 247 -7.53 -16.06 6.47
CA SER A 247 -6.88 -14.97 5.75
C SER A 247 -7.90 -13.94 5.27
N ILE A 248 -7.74 -12.69 5.73
CA ILE A 248 -8.57 -11.57 5.29
C ILE A 248 -7.97 -10.90 4.04
N PHE A 249 -6.64 -10.86 3.96
CA PHE A 249 -5.85 -10.30 2.84
C PHE A 249 -4.39 -10.75 2.99
#